data_6cfab032adcb514f04c14c8d1fe4c4d0
#
_entry.id   6cfab032adcb514f04c14c8d1fe4c4d0
#
_cell.length_a   1.000
_cell.length_b   1.000
_cell.length_c   1.000
_cell.angle_alpha   90.00
_cell.angle_beta   90.00
_cell.angle_gamma   90.00
#
_symmetry.space_group_name_H-M   'P 1'
#
loop_
_entity.id
_entity.type
_entity.pdbx_description
1 polymer ?
#
loop_
_entity_poly.entity_id
_entity_poly.type
_entity_poly.pdbx_seq_one_letter_code
_entity_poly.pdbx_strand_id
1 'polypeptide(L)'
;TQRLITAGADINAIAADGKNALGLAIYNGQFEVASFLVENNADVNHADAEGFPPLFWAVDRRNMEWNPGFPWVETTDPLPLIRQLLDAGANPNTFVNNTPRSRRNFGGSPRTLFATSLMRAAYSADVELVQLLLDYGADPLILNTDNENALLAASGYAWIDGYSQGRSTGERLATIQLLVELGADVNWACDHGITPLMMAANFGEVELIQYLVEQGANLAAHDLGKKNNGAFGGSIEPLMPIDYAIGVGSFRPNNAIIHMEEATALMTRMMAERRIVHTTSECTLRAFSCGSVDPQGSTAAEIAITRSVQVGNQVEGITGGLEVEVEESVTPNPE
;
A
#
# COMPACT_ATOMS: atom_id res chain seq x y z
N THR A 1 -17.27 -25.97 -22.35
CA THR A 1 -17.89 -26.02 -21.01
C THR A 1 -19.34 -26.47 -21.12
N GLN A 2 -20.22 -25.78 -21.89
CA GLN A 2 -21.67 -26.08 -22.01
C GLN A 2 -21.99 -27.55 -22.37
N ARG A 3 -21.29 -28.12 -23.36
CA ARG A 3 -21.49 -29.53 -23.76
C ARG A 3 -21.18 -30.53 -22.64
N LEU A 4 -20.16 -30.24 -21.81
CA LEU A 4 -19.80 -31.10 -20.68
C LEU A 4 -20.85 -31.09 -19.58
N ILE A 5 -21.34 -29.88 -19.23
CA ILE A 5 -22.43 -29.75 -18.24
C ILE A 5 -23.71 -30.44 -18.72
N THR A 6 -24.09 -30.21 -20.00
CA THR A 6 -25.26 -30.90 -20.59
C THR A 6 -25.09 -32.43 -20.60
N ALA A 7 -23.87 -32.90 -20.70
CA ALA A 7 -23.55 -34.33 -20.63
C ALA A 7 -23.47 -34.89 -19.18
N GLY A 8 -23.77 -34.09 -18.17
CA GLY A 8 -23.80 -34.50 -16.77
C GLY A 8 -22.46 -34.41 -16.05
N ALA A 9 -21.50 -33.63 -16.57
CA ALA A 9 -20.26 -33.39 -15.82
C ALA A 9 -20.57 -32.62 -14.54
N ASP A 10 -19.89 -32.96 -13.44
CA ASP A 10 -19.99 -32.25 -12.19
C ASP A 10 -19.34 -30.85 -12.33
N ILE A 11 -20.17 -29.79 -12.22
CA ILE A 11 -19.77 -28.39 -12.35
C ILE A 11 -18.79 -27.96 -11.23
N ASN A 12 -18.85 -28.65 -10.08
CA ASN A 12 -18.04 -28.38 -8.89
C ASN A 12 -16.89 -29.38 -8.74
N ALA A 13 -16.58 -30.17 -9.78
CA ALA A 13 -15.41 -31.05 -9.77
C ALA A 13 -14.13 -30.25 -9.48
N ILE A 14 -13.28 -30.82 -8.61
CA ILE A 14 -12.08 -30.14 -8.10
C ILE A 14 -10.84 -30.69 -8.82
N ALA A 15 -10.01 -29.78 -9.32
CA ALA A 15 -8.71 -30.10 -9.94
C ALA A 15 -7.63 -30.37 -8.88
N ALA A 16 -6.46 -30.86 -9.31
CA ALA A 16 -5.36 -31.23 -8.42
C ALA A 16 -4.77 -30.05 -7.61
N ASP A 17 -4.96 -28.82 -8.08
CA ASP A 17 -4.58 -27.57 -7.38
C ASP A 17 -5.70 -27.02 -6.46
N GLY A 18 -6.75 -27.79 -6.26
CA GLY A 18 -7.88 -27.44 -5.41
C GLY A 18 -8.90 -26.51 -6.06
N LYS A 19 -8.69 -26.03 -7.30
CA LYS A 19 -9.66 -25.17 -7.98
C LYS A 19 -10.82 -25.97 -8.56
N ASN A 20 -12.04 -25.44 -8.44
CA ASN A 20 -13.17 -25.88 -9.24
C ASN A 20 -13.12 -25.23 -10.65
N ALA A 21 -14.02 -25.59 -11.54
CA ALA A 21 -14.06 -25.06 -12.90
C ALA A 21 -14.21 -23.51 -12.92
N LEU A 22 -14.98 -22.94 -11.98
CA LEU A 22 -15.18 -21.50 -11.83
C LEU A 22 -13.87 -20.79 -11.44
N GLY A 23 -13.20 -21.24 -10.37
CA GLY A 23 -11.92 -20.69 -9.93
C GLY A 23 -10.85 -20.79 -11.02
N LEU A 24 -10.83 -21.88 -11.77
CA LEU A 24 -9.88 -22.07 -12.87
C LEU A 24 -10.16 -21.13 -14.05
N ALA A 25 -11.44 -20.91 -14.39
CA ALA A 25 -11.84 -19.98 -15.44
C ALA A 25 -11.43 -18.54 -15.08
N ILE A 26 -11.68 -18.10 -13.85
CA ILE A 26 -11.30 -16.75 -13.36
C ILE A 26 -9.79 -16.60 -13.34
N TYR A 27 -9.08 -17.59 -12.79
CA TYR A 27 -7.61 -17.58 -12.73
C TYR A 27 -6.96 -17.42 -14.10
N ASN A 28 -7.58 -17.98 -15.15
CA ASN A 28 -7.11 -17.86 -16.53
C ASN A 28 -7.74 -16.70 -17.33
N GLY A 29 -8.48 -15.78 -16.71
CA GLY A 29 -9.09 -14.63 -17.38
C GLY A 29 -10.24 -14.99 -18.33
N GLN A 30 -10.82 -16.19 -18.19
CA GLN A 30 -11.93 -16.67 -19.03
C GLN A 30 -13.28 -16.25 -18.43
N PHE A 31 -13.52 -14.93 -18.37
CA PHE A 31 -14.65 -14.36 -17.63
C PHE A 31 -16.03 -14.73 -18.20
N GLU A 32 -16.15 -14.89 -19.51
CA GLU A 32 -17.38 -15.38 -20.13
C GLU A 32 -17.70 -16.84 -19.69
N VAL A 33 -16.66 -17.66 -19.59
CA VAL A 33 -16.82 -19.05 -19.10
C VAL A 33 -17.16 -19.02 -17.61
N ALA A 34 -16.53 -18.17 -16.83
CA ALA A 34 -16.83 -18.00 -15.42
C ALA A 34 -18.27 -17.54 -15.18
N SER A 35 -18.74 -16.54 -15.93
CA SER A 35 -20.11 -16.06 -15.88
C SER A 35 -21.13 -17.16 -16.19
N PHE A 36 -20.88 -17.92 -17.26
CA PHE A 36 -21.70 -19.09 -17.58
C PHE A 36 -21.73 -20.14 -16.47
N LEU A 37 -20.61 -20.38 -15.78
CA LEU A 37 -20.55 -21.32 -14.66
C LEU A 37 -21.36 -20.82 -13.46
N VAL A 38 -21.29 -19.52 -13.13
CA VAL A 38 -22.12 -18.90 -12.08
C VAL A 38 -23.61 -19.05 -12.40
N GLU A 39 -24.04 -18.77 -13.65
CA GLU A 39 -25.42 -18.94 -14.11
C GLU A 39 -25.93 -20.39 -13.99
N ASN A 40 -25.02 -21.36 -14.00
CA ASN A 40 -25.34 -22.79 -13.85
C ASN A 40 -25.08 -23.31 -12.43
N ASN A 41 -25.05 -22.43 -11.42
CA ASN A 41 -24.91 -22.75 -9.99
C ASN A 41 -23.57 -23.40 -9.61
N ALA A 42 -22.47 -22.97 -10.23
CA ALA A 42 -21.14 -23.31 -9.71
C ALA A 42 -20.97 -22.72 -8.30
N ASP A 43 -20.28 -23.43 -7.43
CA ASP A 43 -19.97 -22.97 -6.07
C ASP A 43 -19.04 -21.75 -6.12
N VAL A 44 -19.60 -20.56 -5.80
CA VAL A 44 -18.89 -19.27 -5.79
C VAL A 44 -18.02 -19.04 -4.56
N ASN A 45 -18.13 -19.91 -3.56
CA ASN A 45 -17.37 -19.81 -2.30
C ASN A 45 -16.29 -20.89 -2.15
N HIS A 46 -16.16 -21.79 -3.13
CA HIS A 46 -15.15 -22.83 -3.08
C HIS A 46 -13.74 -22.23 -3.17
N ALA A 47 -12.97 -22.29 -2.07
CA ALA A 47 -11.59 -21.86 -2.03
C ALA A 47 -10.66 -22.96 -2.59
N ASP A 48 -9.62 -22.55 -3.31
CA ASP A 48 -8.59 -23.47 -3.82
C ASP A 48 -7.68 -24.00 -2.69
N ALA A 49 -6.71 -24.84 -3.06
CA ALA A 49 -5.78 -25.44 -2.09
C ALA A 49 -4.91 -24.41 -1.34
N GLU A 50 -4.85 -23.17 -1.80
CA GLU A 50 -4.16 -22.06 -1.14
C GLU A 50 -5.11 -21.17 -0.32
N GLY A 51 -6.41 -21.45 -0.33
CA GLY A 51 -7.44 -20.73 0.41
C GLY A 51 -8.06 -19.55 -0.34
N PHE A 52 -7.83 -19.40 -1.64
CA PHE A 52 -8.37 -18.29 -2.42
C PHE A 52 -9.74 -18.64 -3.04
N PRO A 53 -10.81 -17.90 -2.69
CA PRO A 53 -12.11 -18.06 -3.31
C PRO A 53 -12.16 -17.39 -4.71
N PRO A 54 -13.15 -17.77 -5.57
CA PRO A 54 -13.38 -17.15 -6.86
C PRO A 54 -13.43 -15.62 -6.83
N LEU A 55 -14.11 -15.04 -5.84
CA LEU A 55 -14.22 -13.59 -5.67
C LEU A 55 -12.85 -12.92 -5.50
N PHE A 56 -11.97 -13.49 -4.66
CA PHE A 56 -10.62 -12.94 -4.47
C PHE A 56 -9.82 -12.96 -5.79
N TRP A 57 -9.87 -14.06 -6.54
CA TRP A 57 -9.18 -14.14 -7.82
C TRP A 57 -9.71 -13.13 -8.84
N ALA A 58 -11.02 -12.87 -8.90
CA ALA A 58 -11.61 -11.88 -9.79
C ALA A 58 -11.17 -10.45 -9.41
N VAL A 59 -11.17 -10.12 -8.11
CA VAL A 59 -10.67 -8.85 -7.58
C VAL A 59 -9.19 -8.67 -7.86
N ASP A 60 -8.40 -9.71 -7.64
CA ASP A 60 -6.97 -9.70 -7.89
C ASP A 60 -6.66 -9.47 -9.37
N ARG A 61 -7.38 -10.14 -10.27
CA ARG A 61 -7.23 -9.98 -11.72
C ARG A 61 -7.54 -8.55 -12.19
N ARG A 62 -8.59 -7.92 -11.68
CA ARG A 62 -8.94 -6.53 -12.01
C ARG A 62 -7.83 -5.54 -11.62
N ASN A 63 -7.11 -5.83 -10.56
CA ASN A 63 -6.13 -4.94 -9.95
C ASN A 63 -4.66 -5.31 -10.23
N MET A 64 -4.43 -6.31 -11.07
CA MET A 64 -3.07 -6.66 -11.52
C MET A 64 -2.55 -5.63 -12.52
N GLU A 65 -1.30 -5.20 -12.32
CA GLU A 65 -0.60 -4.46 -13.36
C GLU A 65 -0.13 -5.44 -14.46
N TRP A 66 -0.12 -4.95 -15.70
CA TRP A 66 0.43 -5.71 -16.81
C TRP A 66 1.91 -6.03 -16.55
N ASN A 67 2.24 -7.32 -16.65
CA ASN A 67 3.60 -7.79 -16.51
C ASN A 67 4.05 -8.49 -17.80
N PRO A 68 5.16 -8.07 -18.43
CA PRO A 68 5.65 -8.69 -19.66
C PRO A 68 6.02 -10.17 -19.54
N GLY A 69 6.19 -10.68 -18.32
CA GLY A 69 6.40 -12.12 -18.06
C GLY A 69 5.11 -12.95 -18.07
N PHE A 70 3.94 -12.31 -18.09
CA PHE A 70 2.64 -12.97 -18.20
C PHE A 70 1.93 -12.44 -19.45
N PRO A 71 1.74 -13.27 -20.48
CA PRO A 71 1.25 -12.84 -21.79
C PRO A 71 -0.26 -12.51 -21.84
N TRP A 72 -0.94 -12.43 -20.72
CA TRP A 72 -2.36 -12.10 -20.71
C TRP A 72 -2.58 -10.61 -20.53
N VAL A 73 -2.88 -9.96 -21.63
CA VAL A 73 -3.56 -8.67 -21.58
C VAL A 73 -5.04 -8.99 -21.36
N GLU A 74 -5.57 -8.69 -20.18
CA GLU A 74 -7.00 -8.74 -19.99
C GLU A 74 -7.64 -7.63 -20.80
N THR A 75 -8.41 -8.02 -21.80
CA THR A 75 -9.15 -7.09 -22.66
C THR A 75 -10.53 -6.79 -22.10
N THR A 76 -10.95 -7.51 -21.04
CA THR A 76 -12.29 -7.43 -20.48
C THR A 76 -12.22 -7.13 -19.00
N ASP A 77 -12.91 -6.08 -18.56
CA ASP A 77 -13.02 -5.74 -17.14
C ASP A 77 -13.82 -6.83 -16.39
N PRO A 78 -13.27 -7.45 -15.35
CA PRO A 78 -13.99 -8.45 -14.56
C PRO A 78 -15.05 -7.89 -13.62
N LEU A 79 -15.27 -6.59 -13.53
CA LEU A 79 -16.23 -5.98 -12.61
C LEU A 79 -17.67 -6.53 -12.77
N PRO A 80 -18.19 -6.76 -13.98
CA PRO A 80 -19.51 -7.39 -14.15
C PRO A 80 -19.56 -8.80 -13.55
N LEU A 81 -18.48 -9.60 -13.71
CA LEU A 81 -18.37 -10.92 -13.10
C LEU A 81 -18.28 -10.84 -11.58
N ILE A 82 -17.52 -9.88 -11.02
CA ILE A 82 -17.44 -9.66 -9.58
C ILE A 82 -18.82 -9.39 -8.99
N ARG A 83 -19.59 -8.51 -9.62
CA ARG A 83 -20.98 -8.26 -9.23
C ARG A 83 -21.84 -9.53 -9.30
N GLN A 84 -21.73 -10.30 -10.37
CA GLN A 84 -22.45 -11.56 -10.51
C GLN A 84 -22.08 -12.59 -9.45
N LEU A 85 -20.80 -12.67 -9.06
CA LEU A 85 -20.35 -13.54 -7.97
C LEU A 85 -20.97 -13.10 -6.63
N LEU A 86 -21.00 -11.81 -6.36
CA LEU A 86 -21.60 -11.24 -5.14
C LEU A 86 -23.13 -11.45 -5.12
N ASP A 87 -23.82 -11.25 -6.26
CA ASP A 87 -25.25 -11.55 -6.42
C ASP A 87 -25.59 -13.03 -6.20
N ALA A 88 -24.66 -13.93 -6.57
CA ALA A 88 -24.76 -15.36 -6.34
C ALA A 88 -24.37 -15.79 -4.92
N GLY A 89 -24.05 -14.84 -4.02
CA GLY A 89 -23.76 -15.10 -2.61
C GLY A 89 -22.27 -15.40 -2.32
N ALA A 90 -21.36 -14.90 -3.15
CA ALA A 90 -19.94 -14.94 -2.79
C ALA A 90 -19.69 -14.12 -1.51
N ASN A 91 -18.99 -14.70 -0.54
CA ASN A 91 -18.69 -14.05 0.73
C ASN A 91 -17.52 -13.05 0.57
N PRO A 92 -17.74 -11.72 0.68
CA PRO A 92 -16.70 -10.71 0.54
C PRO A 92 -15.69 -10.72 1.69
N ASN A 93 -16.04 -11.37 2.81
CA ASN A 93 -15.26 -11.42 4.05
C ASN A 93 -14.46 -12.74 4.21
N THR A 94 -14.40 -13.55 3.16
CA THR A 94 -13.56 -14.75 3.21
C THR A 94 -12.12 -14.35 3.52
N PHE A 95 -11.60 -14.87 4.64
CA PHE A 95 -10.25 -14.61 5.09
C PHE A 95 -9.26 -15.48 4.33
N VAL A 96 -8.25 -14.85 3.74
CA VAL A 96 -7.17 -15.49 3.00
C VAL A 96 -5.85 -15.29 3.76
N ASN A 97 -5.17 -16.37 4.11
CA ASN A 97 -3.91 -16.33 4.87
C ASN A 97 -2.74 -16.85 4.02
N ASN A 98 -2.69 -16.44 2.76
CA ASN A 98 -1.63 -16.85 1.85
C ASN A 98 -1.33 -15.77 0.82
N THR A 99 -0.11 -15.84 0.25
CA THR A 99 0.25 -15.04 -0.93
C THR A 99 0.08 -15.89 -2.18
N PRO A 100 -0.64 -15.44 -3.21
CA PRO A 100 -0.82 -16.21 -4.44
C PRO A 100 0.51 -16.65 -5.05
N ARG A 101 0.64 -17.96 -5.40
CA ARG A 101 1.90 -18.52 -5.97
C ARG A 101 2.33 -17.84 -7.26
N SER A 102 1.37 -17.40 -8.06
CA SER A 102 1.62 -16.66 -9.30
C SER A 102 2.45 -15.40 -9.09
N ARG A 103 2.54 -14.90 -7.84
CA ARG A 103 3.22 -13.67 -7.46
C ARG A 103 4.53 -13.89 -6.71
N ARG A 104 4.86 -15.14 -6.31
CA ARG A 104 6.09 -15.46 -5.56
C ARG A 104 7.38 -15.30 -6.37
N ASN A 105 7.30 -15.20 -7.71
CA ASN A 105 8.47 -15.17 -8.58
C ASN A 105 9.04 -13.78 -8.84
N PHE A 106 8.44 -12.74 -8.29
CA PHE A 106 9.00 -11.40 -8.35
C PHE A 106 9.87 -11.16 -7.12
N GLY A 107 11.12 -11.46 -7.16
CA GLY A 107 12.29 -11.14 -6.35
C GLY A 107 12.16 -10.45 -4.96
N GLY A 108 10.97 -10.19 -4.51
CA GLY A 108 10.60 -9.70 -3.21
C GLY A 108 9.31 -10.39 -2.80
N SER A 109 9.31 -11.07 -1.68
CA SER A 109 8.08 -11.58 -1.09
C SER A 109 7.13 -10.40 -0.89
N PRO A 110 5.96 -10.34 -1.53
CA PRO A 110 4.98 -9.37 -1.12
C PRO A 110 4.63 -9.71 0.33
N ARG A 111 5.01 -8.82 1.22
CA ARG A 111 4.76 -8.97 2.66
C ARG A 111 3.32 -8.71 3.01
N THR A 112 2.57 -8.17 2.08
CA THR A 112 1.15 -7.90 2.22
C THR A 112 0.36 -9.17 1.98
N LEU A 113 -0.05 -9.80 3.05
CA LEU A 113 -1.07 -10.81 3.03
C LEU A 113 -2.42 -10.09 2.96
N PHE A 114 -3.01 -10.01 1.77
CA PHE A 114 -4.35 -9.47 1.65
C PHE A 114 -5.33 -10.42 2.32
N ALA A 115 -5.80 -10.06 3.50
CA ALA A 115 -6.71 -10.91 4.26
C ALA A 115 -8.08 -11.07 3.57
N THR A 116 -8.52 -10.06 2.80
CA THR A 116 -9.83 -10.06 2.15
C THR A 116 -9.78 -9.44 0.76
N SER A 117 -10.84 -9.69 -0.03
CA SER A 117 -11.06 -9.04 -1.32
C SER A 117 -11.08 -7.52 -1.20
N LEU A 118 -11.67 -6.97 -0.12
CA LEU A 118 -11.70 -5.53 0.14
C LEU A 118 -10.30 -4.96 0.34
N MET A 119 -9.46 -5.62 1.14
CA MET A 119 -8.09 -5.18 1.37
C MET A 119 -7.28 -5.18 0.06
N ARG A 120 -7.49 -6.17 -0.81
CA ARG A 120 -6.85 -6.22 -2.14
C ARG A 120 -7.29 -5.08 -3.06
N ALA A 121 -8.58 -4.75 -3.08
CA ALA A 121 -9.14 -3.63 -3.85
C ALA A 121 -8.63 -2.28 -3.31
N ALA A 122 -8.63 -2.09 -1.99
CA ALA A 122 -8.14 -0.90 -1.31
C ALA A 122 -6.66 -0.63 -1.57
N TYR A 123 -5.83 -1.67 -1.59
CA TYR A 123 -4.40 -1.56 -1.93
C TYR A 123 -4.16 -0.96 -3.31
N SER A 124 -5.03 -1.23 -4.27
CA SER A 124 -4.97 -0.64 -5.61
C SER A 124 -5.73 0.71 -5.72
N ALA A 125 -6.35 1.16 -4.64
CA ALA A 125 -7.23 2.33 -4.62
C ALA A 125 -8.35 2.26 -5.69
N ASP A 126 -8.92 1.07 -5.92
CA ASP A 126 -10.02 0.85 -6.85
C ASP A 126 -11.35 1.25 -6.21
N VAL A 127 -11.64 2.55 -6.21
CA VAL A 127 -12.79 3.16 -5.52
C VAL A 127 -14.10 2.47 -5.90
N GLU A 128 -14.31 2.20 -7.19
CA GLU A 128 -15.54 1.56 -7.68
C GLU A 128 -15.70 0.15 -7.12
N LEU A 129 -14.63 -0.63 -7.10
CA LEU A 129 -14.65 -1.98 -6.56
C LEU A 129 -14.74 -1.99 -5.03
N VAL A 130 -14.05 -1.08 -4.36
CA VAL A 130 -14.14 -0.90 -2.90
C VAL A 130 -15.59 -0.60 -2.52
N GLN A 131 -16.24 0.37 -3.18
CA GLN A 131 -17.66 0.68 -2.95
C GLN A 131 -18.55 -0.54 -3.20
N LEU A 132 -18.36 -1.24 -4.33
CA LEU A 132 -19.12 -2.44 -4.63
C LEU A 132 -19.01 -3.50 -3.53
N LEU A 133 -17.80 -3.79 -3.06
CA LEU A 133 -17.59 -4.78 -2.00
C LEU A 133 -18.25 -4.36 -0.68
N LEU A 134 -18.17 -3.08 -0.33
CA LEU A 134 -18.82 -2.51 0.85
C LEU A 134 -20.36 -2.59 0.75
N ASP A 135 -20.93 -2.32 -0.40
CA ASP A 135 -22.38 -2.44 -0.65
C ASP A 135 -22.91 -3.88 -0.45
N TYR A 136 -22.02 -4.87 -0.65
CA TYR A 136 -22.29 -6.29 -0.40
C TYR A 136 -21.81 -6.79 0.97
N GLY A 137 -21.53 -5.87 1.90
CA GLY A 137 -21.22 -6.18 3.30
C GLY A 137 -19.78 -6.61 3.57
N ALA A 138 -18.83 -6.17 2.75
CA ALA A 138 -17.43 -6.31 3.11
C ALA A 138 -17.13 -5.49 4.37
N ASP A 139 -16.42 -6.11 5.32
CA ASP A 139 -16.04 -5.48 6.59
C ASP A 139 -14.65 -4.82 6.42
N PRO A 140 -14.56 -3.46 6.51
CA PRO A 140 -13.30 -2.74 6.37
C PRO A 140 -12.36 -2.89 7.56
N LEU A 141 -12.83 -3.47 8.67
CA LEU A 141 -12.08 -3.59 9.92
C LEU A 141 -11.38 -4.94 10.09
N ILE A 142 -11.56 -5.88 9.14
CA ILE A 142 -10.83 -7.15 9.17
C ILE A 142 -9.33 -6.89 9.03
N LEU A 143 -8.56 -7.51 9.92
CA LEU A 143 -7.10 -7.42 9.96
C LEU A 143 -6.47 -8.65 9.33
N ASN A 144 -5.30 -8.48 8.68
CA ASN A 144 -4.45 -9.60 8.32
C ASN A 144 -3.59 -10.07 9.51
N THR A 145 -2.67 -11.01 9.27
CA THR A 145 -1.77 -11.56 10.30
C THR A 145 -0.77 -10.56 10.87
N ASP A 146 -0.53 -9.44 10.20
CA ASP A 146 0.41 -8.39 10.61
C ASP A 146 -0.35 -7.16 11.16
N ASN A 147 -1.62 -7.35 11.52
CA ASN A 147 -2.54 -6.30 12.00
C ASN A 147 -2.73 -5.13 11.01
N GLU A 148 -2.61 -5.41 9.71
CA GLU A 148 -2.95 -4.45 8.66
C GLU A 148 -4.44 -4.51 8.34
N ASN A 149 -5.04 -3.38 8.01
CA ASN A 149 -6.43 -3.24 7.57
C ASN A 149 -6.53 -2.64 6.16
N ALA A 150 -7.75 -2.51 5.64
CA ALA A 150 -8.00 -1.93 4.34
C ALA A 150 -7.52 -0.46 4.24
N LEU A 151 -7.59 0.32 5.32
CA LEU A 151 -7.12 1.71 5.35
C LEU A 151 -5.61 1.81 5.19
N LEU A 152 -4.85 0.98 5.89
CA LEU A 152 -3.38 0.95 5.76
C LEU A 152 -2.96 0.46 4.37
N ALA A 153 -3.66 -0.55 3.83
CA ALA A 153 -3.46 -1.01 2.46
C ALA A 153 -3.71 0.10 1.43
N ALA A 154 -4.82 0.85 1.56
CA ALA A 154 -5.15 2.00 0.71
C ALA A 154 -4.10 3.12 0.81
N SER A 155 -3.47 3.30 1.97
CA SER A 155 -2.42 4.29 2.18
C SER A 155 -1.09 3.94 1.47
N GLY A 156 -1.01 2.77 0.83
CA GLY A 156 0.16 2.33 0.07
C GLY A 156 1.18 1.56 0.90
N TYR A 157 0.82 1.06 2.07
CA TYR A 157 1.72 0.22 2.84
C TYR A 157 2.16 -1.01 2.04
N ALA A 158 3.47 -1.27 2.02
CA ALA A 158 4.12 -2.31 1.24
C ALA A 158 3.86 -2.23 -0.29
N TRP A 159 3.56 -1.04 -0.81
CA TRP A 159 3.40 -0.82 -2.25
C TRP A 159 4.65 -1.24 -3.02
N ILE A 160 4.45 -2.00 -4.08
CA ILE A 160 5.52 -2.45 -4.99
C ILE A 160 5.13 -2.06 -6.40
N ASP A 161 5.97 -1.25 -7.05
CA ASP A 161 5.81 -0.87 -8.45
C ASP A 161 5.80 -2.11 -9.36
N GLY A 162 4.91 -2.12 -10.34
CA GLY A 162 4.77 -3.23 -11.27
C GLY A 162 3.97 -4.43 -10.73
N TYR A 163 3.38 -4.31 -9.55
CA TYR A 163 2.60 -5.37 -8.92
C TYR A 163 1.10 -5.10 -8.89
N SER A 164 0.72 -3.87 -8.72
CA SER A 164 -0.66 -3.42 -8.71
C SER A 164 -0.84 -2.24 -9.62
N GLN A 165 -1.97 -2.22 -10.30
CA GLN A 165 -2.35 -1.07 -11.11
C GLN A 165 -2.40 0.18 -10.21
N GLY A 166 -1.47 1.11 -10.45
CA GLY A 166 -1.42 2.38 -9.73
C GLY A 166 -2.61 3.25 -10.11
N ARG A 167 -3.31 3.74 -9.12
CA ARG A 167 -4.39 4.72 -9.28
C ARG A 167 -3.87 6.12 -8.92
N SER A 168 -4.61 7.14 -9.34
CA SER A 168 -4.27 8.52 -9.01
C SER A 168 -4.34 8.80 -7.51
N THR A 169 -3.63 9.84 -7.05
CA THR A 169 -3.75 10.33 -5.66
C THR A 169 -5.20 10.64 -5.28
N GLY A 170 -6.02 11.16 -6.23
CA GLY A 170 -7.43 11.41 -6.01
C GLY A 170 -8.25 10.14 -5.74
N GLU A 171 -8.00 9.06 -6.46
CA GLU A 171 -8.66 7.76 -6.21
C GLU A 171 -8.22 7.16 -4.87
N ARG A 172 -6.94 7.31 -4.51
CA ARG A 172 -6.43 6.88 -3.20
C ARG A 172 -7.10 7.67 -2.07
N LEU A 173 -7.16 9.00 -2.18
CA LEU A 173 -7.85 9.85 -1.22
C LEU A 173 -9.33 9.46 -1.09
N ALA A 174 -10.03 9.26 -2.22
CA ALA A 174 -11.44 8.85 -2.21
C ALA A 174 -11.64 7.48 -1.52
N THR A 175 -10.76 6.51 -1.78
CA THR A 175 -10.80 5.20 -1.10
C THR A 175 -10.61 5.36 0.40
N ILE A 176 -9.66 6.17 0.84
CA ILE A 176 -9.38 6.42 2.26
C ILE A 176 -10.55 7.14 2.92
N GLN A 177 -11.14 8.16 2.27
CA GLN A 177 -12.32 8.85 2.76
C GLN A 177 -13.47 7.87 3.03
N LEU A 178 -13.74 6.99 2.06
CA LEU A 178 -14.79 5.99 2.18
C LEU A 178 -14.57 5.05 3.39
N LEU A 179 -13.34 4.58 3.58
CA LEU A 179 -13.00 3.69 4.69
C LEU A 179 -13.08 4.41 6.05
N VAL A 180 -12.66 5.67 6.12
CA VAL A 180 -12.75 6.48 7.35
C VAL A 180 -14.21 6.79 7.71
N GLU A 181 -15.06 7.11 6.73
CA GLU A 181 -16.51 7.32 6.93
C GLU A 181 -17.19 6.08 7.51
N LEU A 182 -16.67 4.89 7.20
CA LEU A 182 -17.15 3.61 7.73
C LEU A 182 -16.51 3.22 9.08
N GLY A 183 -15.74 4.13 9.69
CA GLY A 183 -15.20 3.97 11.04
C GLY A 183 -13.80 3.38 11.11
N ALA A 184 -13.05 3.31 10.00
CA ALA A 184 -11.64 2.94 10.07
C ALA A 184 -10.85 4.00 10.86
N ASP A 185 -10.06 3.55 11.83
CA ASP A 185 -9.25 4.44 12.66
C ASP A 185 -8.04 4.97 11.88
N VAL A 186 -7.97 6.28 11.69
CA VAL A 186 -6.85 6.96 11.01
C VAL A 186 -5.51 6.82 11.74
N ASN A 187 -5.55 6.43 13.03
CA ASN A 187 -4.37 6.16 13.86
C ASN A 187 -4.04 4.67 13.97
N TRP A 188 -4.77 3.81 13.27
CA TRP A 188 -4.47 2.39 13.26
C TRP A 188 -3.01 2.16 12.86
N ALA A 189 -2.31 1.34 13.65
CA ALA A 189 -0.94 0.96 13.38
C ALA A 189 -0.81 -0.56 13.27
N CYS A 190 -0.12 -1.05 12.24
CA CYS A 190 0.19 -2.48 12.12
C CYS A 190 1.24 -2.91 13.15
N ASP A 191 1.63 -4.19 13.14
CA ASP A 191 2.64 -4.77 14.07
C ASP A 191 4.00 -4.07 14.00
N HIS A 192 4.26 -3.30 12.96
CA HIS A 192 5.47 -2.50 12.81
C HIS A 192 5.33 -1.05 13.32
N GLY A 193 4.16 -0.69 13.82
CA GLY A 193 3.85 0.67 14.25
C GLY A 193 3.58 1.66 13.12
N ILE A 194 3.46 1.17 11.88
CA ILE A 194 3.24 2.01 10.71
C ILE A 194 1.79 2.45 10.65
N THR A 195 1.58 3.76 10.49
CA THR A 195 0.28 4.39 10.38
C THR A 195 -0.02 4.85 8.95
N PRO A 196 -1.31 5.09 8.60
CA PRO A 196 -1.68 5.69 7.31
C PRO A 196 -0.96 7.03 7.03
N LEU A 197 -0.77 7.86 8.05
CA LEU A 197 -0.08 9.15 7.91
C LEU A 197 1.41 8.97 7.55
N MET A 198 2.10 7.96 8.09
CA MET A 198 3.48 7.63 7.71
C MET A 198 3.58 7.25 6.24
N MET A 199 2.59 6.51 5.73
CA MET A 199 2.56 6.12 4.31
C MET A 199 2.26 7.32 3.40
N ALA A 200 1.28 8.15 3.74
CA ALA A 200 1.00 9.38 3.00
C ALA A 200 2.25 10.29 2.93
N ALA A 201 2.99 10.40 4.03
CA ALA A 201 4.24 11.15 4.11
C ALA A 201 5.34 10.52 3.24
N ASN A 202 5.50 9.19 3.26
CA ASN A 202 6.47 8.44 2.45
C ASN A 202 6.26 8.64 0.94
N PHE A 203 5.01 8.80 0.50
CA PHE A 203 4.68 9.06 -0.90
C PHE A 203 4.58 10.55 -1.25
N GLY A 204 4.64 11.43 -0.25
CA GLY A 204 4.55 12.89 -0.45
C GLY A 204 3.15 13.37 -0.84
N GLU A 205 2.11 12.65 -0.46
CA GLU A 205 0.72 12.92 -0.85
C GLU A 205 0.10 14.03 0.02
N VAL A 206 0.31 15.27 -0.38
CA VAL A 206 -0.03 16.48 0.39
C VAL A 206 -1.51 16.51 0.77
N GLU A 207 -2.42 16.29 -0.17
CA GLU A 207 -3.87 16.28 0.08
C GLU A 207 -4.27 15.18 1.05
N LEU A 208 -3.64 14.01 0.95
CA LEU A 208 -3.90 12.90 1.84
C LEU A 208 -3.38 13.17 3.25
N ILE A 209 -2.19 13.77 3.38
CA ILE A 209 -1.64 14.21 4.68
C ILE A 209 -2.61 15.22 5.34
N GLN A 210 -3.09 16.20 4.58
CA GLN A 210 -4.05 17.19 5.09
C GLN A 210 -5.32 16.52 5.60
N TYR A 211 -5.92 15.68 4.77
CA TYR A 211 -7.15 14.97 5.13
C TYR A 211 -6.96 14.12 6.40
N LEU A 212 -5.92 13.27 6.46
CA LEU A 212 -5.68 12.42 7.62
C LEU A 212 -5.49 13.23 8.90
N VAL A 213 -4.75 14.33 8.84
CA VAL A 213 -4.54 15.23 9.99
C VAL A 213 -5.82 15.94 10.41
N GLU A 214 -6.69 16.32 9.47
CA GLU A 214 -8.03 16.85 9.74
C GLU A 214 -8.94 15.83 10.42
N GLN A 215 -8.80 14.55 10.06
CA GLN A 215 -9.49 13.42 10.71
C GLN A 215 -8.84 13.00 12.05
N GLY A 216 -7.82 13.70 12.53
CA GLY A 216 -7.19 13.44 13.82
C GLY A 216 -5.99 12.50 13.79
N ALA A 217 -5.35 12.31 12.65
CA ALA A 217 -4.12 11.51 12.59
C ALA A 217 -3.01 12.14 13.45
N ASN A 218 -2.32 11.30 14.20
CA ASN A 218 -1.31 11.71 15.15
C ASN A 218 0.04 11.99 14.47
N LEU A 219 0.39 13.28 14.34
CA LEU A 219 1.69 13.72 13.82
C LEU A 219 2.89 13.31 14.70
N ALA A 220 2.66 12.94 15.95
CA ALA A 220 3.68 12.50 16.89
C ALA A 220 3.71 10.97 17.07
N ALA A 221 3.01 10.22 16.22
CA ALA A 221 3.09 8.77 16.24
C ALA A 221 4.52 8.30 15.94
N HIS A 222 4.91 7.15 16.47
CA HIS A 222 6.20 6.54 16.18
C HIS A 222 5.99 5.11 15.70
N ASP A 223 6.80 4.70 14.71
CA ASP A 223 6.94 3.28 14.39
C ASP A 223 7.74 2.54 15.47
N LEU A 224 7.92 1.24 15.32
CA LEU A 224 8.66 0.42 16.30
C LEU A 224 10.17 0.34 16.03
N GLY A 225 10.67 1.07 15.03
CA GLY A 225 12.09 1.02 14.65
C GLY A 225 12.57 -0.33 14.14
N LYS A 226 13.87 -0.46 13.92
CA LYS A 226 14.50 -1.62 13.25
C LYS A 226 14.40 -2.95 14.00
N LYS A 227 14.16 -2.96 15.29
CA LYS A 227 14.11 -4.20 16.09
C LYS A 227 13.05 -5.18 15.60
N ASN A 228 11.98 -4.69 14.94
CA ASN A 228 10.88 -5.50 14.46
C ASN A 228 10.76 -5.50 12.94
N ASN A 229 11.63 -4.79 12.22
CA ASN A 229 11.44 -4.48 10.80
C ASN A 229 12.52 -5.09 9.91
N GLY A 230 12.73 -6.40 9.99
CA GLY A 230 13.79 -7.15 9.30
C GLY A 230 13.91 -6.99 7.78
N ALA A 231 13.11 -6.14 7.13
CA ALA A 231 13.10 -6.04 5.68
C ALA A 231 13.04 -4.64 5.07
N PHE A 232 12.66 -3.64 5.81
CA PHE A 232 12.48 -2.30 5.26
C PHE A 232 13.54 -1.33 5.77
N GLY A 233 14.80 -1.64 5.69
CA GLY A 233 15.91 -0.69 5.88
C GLY A 233 15.77 0.31 7.05
N GLY A 234 14.84 0.07 7.97
CA GLY A 234 14.42 1.00 8.99
C GLY A 234 15.51 1.49 9.91
N SER A 235 15.31 2.65 10.51
CA SER A 235 16.13 3.24 11.54
C SER A 235 16.26 2.33 12.77
N ILE A 236 17.33 2.49 13.53
CA ILE A 236 17.48 1.84 14.84
C ILE A 236 16.48 2.44 15.84
N GLU A 237 16.12 3.72 15.65
CA GLU A 237 15.17 4.46 16.47
C GLU A 237 13.79 4.48 15.83
N PRO A 238 12.70 4.58 16.65
CA PRO A 238 11.37 4.83 16.16
C PRO A 238 11.29 6.14 15.38
N LEU A 239 10.63 6.11 14.21
CA LEU A 239 10.50 7.24 13.31
C LEU A 239 9.10 7.86 13.42
N MET A 240 9.04 9.18 13.28
CA MET A 240 7.79 9.95 13.18
C MET A 240 7.32 10.02 11.72
N PRO A 241 6.04 10.39 11.46
CA PRO A 241 5.55 10.55 10.10
C PRO A 241 6.37 11.52 9.24
N ILE A 242 6.91 12.60 9.83
CA ILE A 242 7.76 13.55 9.12
C ILE A 242 9.05 12.94 8.60
N ASP A 243 9.62 11.96 9.29
CA ASP A 243 10.85 11.27 8.87
C ASP A 243 10.67 10.51 7.57
N TYR A 244 9.47 9.99 7.32
CA TYR A 244 9.09 9.37 6.06
C TYR A 244 9.03 10.37 4.90
N ALA A 245 8.54 11.60 5.14
CA ALA A 245 8.56 12.68 4.16
C ALA A 245 9.99 13.15 3.85
N ILE A 246 10.87 13.18 4.86
CA ILE A 246 12.31 13.48 4.70
C ILE A 246 13.02 12.35 3.94
N GLY A 247 12.46 11.15 3.90
CA GLY A 247 13.00 9.99 3.20
C GLY A 247 13.79 9.02 4.09
N VAL A 248 13.83 9.23 5.41
CA VAL A 248 14.58 8.37 6.34
C VAL A 248 13.94 7.00 6.49
N GLY A 249 12.62 6.89 6.45
CA GLY A 249 11.84 5.65 6.59
C GLY A 249 11.38 5.06 5.26
N SER A 250 12.08 5.30 4.15
CA SER A 250 11.59 4.97 2.81
C SER A 250 11.27 3.48 2.60
N PHE A 251 10.03 3.20 2.21
CA PHE A 251 9.56 1.89 1.76
C PHE A 251 9.77 1.64 0.25
N ARG A 252 10.58 2.48 -0.41
CA ARG A 252 10.77 2.40 -1.85
C ARG A 252 11.80 1.34 -2.23
N PRO A 253 11.59 0.62 -3.34
CA PRO A 253 12.60 -0.27 -3.89
C PRO A 253 13.87 0.54 -4.23
N ASN A 254 15.03 -0.10 -4.00
CA ASN A 254 16.36 0.45 -4.24
C ASN A 254 16.88 1.48 -3.22
N ASN A 255 16.28 1.58 -2.01
CA ASN A 255 16.73 2.51 -0.95
C ASN A 255 16.93 3.95 -1.45
N ALA A 256 16.16 4.38 -2.46
CA ALA A 256 16.21 5.74 -2.95
C ALA A 256 15.64 6.68 -1.87
N ILE A 257 16.51 7.46 -1.26
CA ILE A 257 16.11 8.55 -0.37
C ILE A 257 15.53 9.64 -1.27
N ILE A 258 14.19 9.74 -1.30
CA ILE A 258 13.51 10.81 -2.03
C ILE A 258 12.89 11.72 -0.99
N HIS A 259 13.42 12.93 -0.90
CA HIS A 259 12.88 13.96 -0.05
C HIS A 259 11.60 14.54 -0.66
N MET A 260 10.50 14.50 0.09
CA MET A 260 9.20 15.05 -0.29
C MET A 260 9.08 16.47 0.24
N GLU A 261 9.63 17.45 -0.49
CA GLU A 261 9.76 18.83 -0.01
C GLU A 261 8.43 19.44 0.41
N GLU A 262 7.39 19.32 -0.39
CA GLU A 262 6.07 19.89 -0.09
C GLU A 262 5.42 19.23 1.14
N ALA A 263 5.48 17.90 1.22
CA ALA A 263 4.96 17.17 2.36
C ALA A 263 5.72 17.50 3.65
N THR A 264 7.07 17.59 3.58
CA THR A 264 7.91 17.96 4.70
C THR A 264 7.59 19.38 5.19
N ALA A 265 7.46 20.34 4.28
CA ALA A 265 7.12 21.72 4.61
C ALA A 265 5.72 21.83 5.24
N LEU A 266 4.75 21.09 4.69
CA LEU A 266 3.40 21.02 5.25
C LEU A 266 3.42 20.44 6.67
N MET A 267 4.05 19.29 6.87
CA MET A 267 4.10 18.61 8.17
C MET A 267 4.85 19.43 9.21
N THR A 268 5.96 20.06 8.84
CA THR A 268 6.71 20.99 9.72
C THR A 268 5.80 22.11 10.22
N ARG A 269 5.03 22.74 9.34
CA ARG A 269 4.07 23.79 9.70
C ARG A 269 2.98 23.25 10.64
N MET A 270 2.38 22.11 10.30
CA MET A 270 1.33 21.48 11.12
C MET A 270 1.82 21.10 12.53
N MET A 271 3.06 20.61 12.62
CA MET A 271 3.71 20.28 13.90
C MET A 271 3.98 21.53 14.74
N ALA A 272 4.48 22.60 14.11
CA ALA A 272 4.73 23.87 14.79
C ALA A 272 3.44 24.48 15.36
N GLU A 273 2.35 24.50 14.58
CA GLU A 273 1.03 24.98 15.02
C GLU A 273 0.50 24.22 16.24
N ARG A 274 0.82 22.94 16.33
CA ARG A 274 0.40 22.03 17.43
C ARG A 274 1.45 21.88 18.53
N ARG A 275 2.59 22.57 18.43
CA ARG A 275 3.74 22.49 19.36
C ARG A 275 4.27 21.07 19.53
N ILE A 276 4.28 20.31 18.44
CA ILE A 276 4.85 18.95 18.39
C ILE A 276 6.35 19.10 18.09
N VAL A 277 7.17 18.47 18.93
CA VAL A 277 8.64 18.47 18.76
C VAL A 277 9.05 17.26 17.95
N HIS A 278 9.91 17.46 16.97
CA HIS A 278 10.56 16.37 16.24
C HIS A 278 11.58 15.67 17.15
N THR A 279 11.40 14.39 17.41
CA THR A 279 12.17 13.64 18.41
C THR A 279 13.24 12.72 17.83
N THR A 280 13.23 12.48 16.51
CA THR A 280 14.23 11.65 15.85
C THR A 280 15.60 12.31 15.94
N SER A 281 16.63 11.54 16.37
CA SER A 281 17.95 12.10 16.59
C SER A 281 18.67 12.47 15.29
N GLU A 282 19.52 13.51 15.34
CA GLU A 282 20.39 13.86 14.21
C GLU A 282 21.30 12.68 13.81
N CYS A 283 21.70 11.85 14.76
CA CYS A 283 22.52 10.68 14.50
C CYS A 283 21.78 9.68 13.62
N THR A 284 20.50 9.45 13.88
CA THR A 284 19.63 8.57 13.05
C THR A 284 19.42 9.16 11.68
N LEU A 285 19.11 10.45 11.58
CA LEU A 285 18.95 11.15 10.30
C LEU A 285 20.25 11.08 9.46
N ARG A 286 21.41 11.22 10.08
CA ARG A 286 22.71 11.10 9.41
C ARG A 286 23.10 9.65 9.07
N ALA A 287 22.74 8.67 9.89
CA ALA A 287 23.10 7.27 9.66
C ALA A 287 22.46 6.71 8.37
N PHE A 288 21.31 7.24 7.96
CA PHE A 288 20.71 6.89 6.67
C PHE A 288 21.46 7.52 5.50
N SER A 289 22.00 8.71 5.64
CA SER A 289 22.91 9.29 4.64
C SER A 289 24.28 8.59 4.62
N CYS A 290 24.73 8.06 5.75
CA CYS A 290 26.01 7.36 5.87
C CYS A 290 25.97 5.87 5.47
N GLY A 291 24.81 5.22 5.44
CA GLY A 291 24.67 3.79 5.06
C GLY A 291 24.91 3.50 3.58
N SER A 292 25.00 4.54 2.76
CA SER A 292 25.40 4.50 1.34
C SER A 292 26.65 5.33 1.08
N VAL A 293 27.56 5.45 2.04
CA VAL A 293 28.79 6.20 1.84
C VAL A 293 29.64 5.52 0.78
N ASP A 294 29.60 6.06 -0.41
CA ASP A 294 30.76 6.17 -1.24
C ASP A 294 31.86 6.86 -0.39
N PRO A 295 33.08 6.27 -0.26
CA PRO A 295 34.14 6.84 0.55
C PRO A 295 34.60 8.24 0.11
N GLN A 296 33.94 8.88 -0.81
CA GLN A 296 34.37 10.13 -1.45
C GLN A 296 33.44 11.33 -1.29
N GLY A 297 32.50 11.37 -0.36
CA GLY A 297 31.98 12.70 -0.11
C GLY A 297 30.47 12.85 0.10
N SER A 298 30.17 13.87 0.81
CA SER A 298 28.88 14.42 1.15
C SER A 298 27.89 14.40 0.01
N THR A 299 26.82 13.74 0.24
CA THR A 299 25.78 13.53 -0.75
C THR A 299 24.63 14.53 -0.59
N ALA A 300 23.81 14.62 -1.62
CA ALA A 300 22.57 15.41 -1.63
C ALA A 300 21.67 15.12 -0.40
N ALA A 301 21.80 13.94 0.23
CA ALA A 301 21.11 13.55 1.44
C ALA A 301 21.55 14.33 2.69
N GLU A 302 22.84 14.57 2.86
CA GLU A 302 23.35 15.43 3.97
C GLU A 302 22.82 16.85 3.88
N ILE A 303 22.73 17.38 2.66
CA ILE A 303 22.18 18.70 2.39
C ILE A 303 20.69 18.75 2.72
N ALA A 304 19.94 17.72 2.37
CA ALA A 304 18.50 17.63 2.64
C ALA A 304 18.22 17.55 4.15
N ILE A 305 18.95 16.70 4.87
CA ILE A 305 18.82 16.52 6.33
C ILE A 305 19.18 17.80 7.08
N THR A 306 20.30 18.44 6.73
CA THR A 306 20.73 19.69 7.35
C THR A 306 19.70 20.80 7.13
N ARG A 307 19.11 20.90 5.95
CA ARG A 307 18.03 21.85 5.64
C ARG A 307 16.76 21.58 6.44
N SER A 308 16.35 20.32 6.57
CA SER A 308 15.13 19.93 7.31
C SER A 308 15.26 20.22 8.80
N VAL A 309 16.41 19.93 9.40
CA VAL A 309 16.69 20.21 10.81
C VAL A 309 16.77 21.71 11.06
N GLN A 310 17.36 22.49 10.15
CA GLN A 310 17.41 23.95 10.27
C GLN A 310 16.04 24.59 10.14
N VAL A 311 15.17 24.11 9.25
CA VAL A 311 13.80 24.61 9.13
C VAL A 311 13.00 24.33 10.41
N GLY A 312 13.15 23.15 11.01
CA GLY A 312 12.50 22.80 12.29
C GLY A 312 12.95 23.70 13.45
N ASN A 313 14.20 24.12 13.47
CA ASN A 313 14.77 24.96 14.54
C ASN A 313 14.59 26.47 14.28
N GLN A 314 14.26 26.91 13.06
CA GLN A 314 14.13 28.33 12.71
C GLN A 314 12.69 28.85 12.76
N VAL A 315 11.70 28.05 13.07
CA VAL A 315 10.29 28.48 13.12
C VAL A 315 10.01 29.47 14.26
N GLU A 316 10.94 29.74 15.16
CA GLU A 316 10.79 30.79 16.19
C GLU A 316 11.03 32.22 15.68
N GLY A 317 11.38 32.45 14.38
CA GLY A 317 11.84 33.77 13.93
C GLY A 317 11.44 34.28 12.55
N ILE A 318 10.59 33.59 11.77
CA ILE A 318 10.38 34.01 10.37
C ILE A 318 9.03 34.67 10.13
N THR A 319 9.07 36.01 10.16
CA THR A 319 8.28 36.86 9.26
C THR A 319 9.22 37.36 8.16
N GLY A 320 9.19 36.76 6.97
CA GLY A 320 9.89 37.29 5.80
C GLY A 320 10.78 36.26 5.06
N GLY A 321 10.48 36.09 3.82
CA GLY A 321 11.22 35.62 2.65
C GLY A 321 12.39 34.64 2.85
N LEU A 322 12.28 33.46 2.28
CA LEU A 322 13.36 32.49 2.12
C LEU A 322 14.35 33.02 1.05
N GLU A 323 15.44 33.63 1.47
CA GLU A 323 16.67 33.67 0.66
C GLU A 323 17.58 32.54 1.09
N VAL A 324 17.84 31.61 0.17
CA VAL A 324 18.75 30.48 0.39
C VAL A 324 20.11 30.88 -0.17
N GLU A 325 21.05 31.30 0.69
CA GLU A 325 22.44 31.36 0.31
C GLU A 325 23.06 29.95 0.32
N VAL A 326 23.52 29.53 -0.84
CA VAL A 326 24.31 28.29 -1.01
C VAL A 326 25.79 28.67 -0.86
N GLU A 327 26.39 28.41 0.28
CA GLU A 327 27.85 28.39 0.36
C GLU A 327 28.40 27.09 -0.22
N GLU A 328 28.90 27.15 -1.46
CA GLU A 328 29.77 26.14 -2.02
C GLU A 328 31.17 26.26 -1.40
N SER A 329 31.49 25.46 -0.40
CA SER A 329 32.88 25.28 0.01
C SER A 329 33.55 24.18 -0.81
N VAL A 330 34.04 24.52 -1.98
CA VAL A 330 35.00 23.71 -2.72
C VAL A 330 36.38 24.01 -2.19
N THR A 331 36.95 23.10 -1.39
CA THR A 331 38.38 23.11 -1.15
C THR A 331 39.05 22.13 -2.09
N PRO A 332 39.97 22.52 -2.93
CA PRO A 332 40.74 21.59 -3.73
C PRO A 332 41.78 20.91 -2.89
N ASN A 333 41.87 19.58 -3.06
CA ASN A 333 42.91 18.75 -2.46
C ASN A 333 44.26 19.02 -3.16
N PRO A 334 45.36 19.28 -2.49
CA PRO A 334 46.66 19.31 -3.10
C PRO A 334 47.32 17.93 -3.06
N GLU A 335 47.82 17.50 -4.21
CA GLU A 335 48.76 16.44 -4.52
C GLU A 335 48.36 14.99 -4.26
#